data_ca6e7df3a2eabe6213172dfd80dc532e
#
_entry.id   ca6e7df3a2eabe6213172dfd80dc532e
#
_cell.length_a   1.000
_cell.length_b   1.000
_cell.length_c   1.000
_cell.angle_alpha   90.00
_cell.angle_beta   90.00
_cell.angle_gamma   90.00
#
_symmetry.space_group_name_H-M   'P 1'
#
loop_
_entity.id
_entity.type
_entity.pdbx_description
1 polymer ?
#
loop_
_entity_poly.entity_id
_entity_poly.type
_entity_poly.pdbx_seq_one_letter_code
_entity_poly.pdbx_strand_id
1 'polypeptide(L)'
;SRRVDNPESRLAVAIKYRLYDHVITISEGIRQVLLSEGLAPAKVSCVRSAVDATPYLAPVDRAAFCAEFGLPADALVAGVVAQLIPRKGHRYLLAALPALLARHPQLQVLIFGQGPLEAELRAEVEAAGLAGAVRFTGFRHDLPRWLGGLDLLVHPADMEGLGVSLLQASAAAVPIVTSRAGGLPEAVQDGVTGILCPPGDVAALTAAIDRLASDAALRARFGAAGRARILAEFSIDAMVDGNLRIYRQVLGR
;
A
#
# COMPACT_ATOMS: atom_id res chain seq x y z
N SER A 1 4.67 -0.41 -18.89
CA SER A 1 5.03 -0.50 -17.46
C SER A 1 5.82 -1.76 -17.23
N ARG A 2 7.02 -1.64 -16.66
CA ARG A 2 7.85 -2.78 -16.33
C ARG A 2 7.24 -3.58 -15.19
N ARG A 3 7.04 -4.89 -15.39
CA ARG A 3 6.76 -5.81 -14.28
C ARG A 3 8.09 -6.11 -13.58
N VAL A 4 8.19 -5.81 -12.31
CA VAL A 4 9.39 -6.03 -11.47
C VAL A 4 9.74 -7.54 -11.35
N ASP A 5 8.82 -8.40 -11.77
CA ASP A 5 8.85 -9.86 -11.53
C ASP A 5 9.63 -10.65 -12.60
N ASN A 6 10.10 -10.02 -13.69
CA ASN A 6 10.87 -10.73 -14.73
C ASN A 6 12.21 -10.04 -14.96
N PRO A 7 13.33 -10.62 -14.51
CA PRO A 7 14.67 -10.12 -14.83
C PRO A 7 14.92 -10.23 -16.35
N GLU A 8 14.98 -9.09 -17.02
CA GLU A 8 15.41 -9.05 -18.42
C GLU A 8 16.94 -9.26 -18.49
N SER A 9 17.44 -9.84 -19.59
CA SER A 9 18.89 -9.97 -19.77
C SER A 9 19.54 -8.58 -19.84
N ARG A 10 20.76 -8.43 -19.32
CA ARG A 10 21.52 -7.15 -19.33
C ARG A 10 21.63 -6.55 -20.73
N LEU A 11 21.77 -7.38 -21.76
CA LEU A 11 21.85 -6.93 -23.15
C LEU A 11 20.50 -6.36 -23.63
N ALA A 12 19.38 -7.04 -23.31
CA ALA A 12 18.04 -6.56 -23.66
C ALA A 12 17.74 -5.22 -22.96
N VAL A 13 18.11 -5.08 -21.70
CA VAL A 13 17.97 -3.84 -20.92
C VAL A 13 18.79 -2.71 -21.55
N ALA A 14 20.05 -2.96 -21.92
CA ALA A 14 20.92 -1.97 -22.53
C ALA A 14 20.40 -1.49 -23.90
N ILE A 15 19.92 -2.40 -24.75
CA ILE A 15 19.30 -2.07 -26.05
C ILE A 15 18.03 -1.23 -25.82
N LYS A 16 17.16 -1.67 -24.91
CA LYS A 16 15.91 -1.00 -24.58
C LYS A 16 16.13 0.44 -24.12
N TYR A 17 17.13 0.68 -23.23
CA TYR A 17 17.42 2.02 -22.72
C TYR A 17 18.06 2.95 -23.77
N ARG A 18 18.67 2.39 -24.82
CA ARG A 18 19.14 3.20 -25.96
C ARG A 18 18.01 3.75 -26.82
N LEU A 19 16.89 3.02 -26.90
CA LEU A 19 15.72 3.36 -27.71
C LEU A 19 14.80 4.38 -27.04
N TYR A 20 14.95 4.64 -25.74
CA TYR A 20 14.14 5.64 -25.03
C TYR A 20 14.85 6.99 -25.03
N ASP A 21 14.12 8.05 -25.38
CA ASP A 21 14.59 9.41 -25.21
C ASP A 21 14.64 9.78 -23.73
N HIS A 22 13.56 9.44 -22.99
CA HIS A 22 13.45 9.70 -21.56
C HIS A 22 12.49 8.70 -20.89
N VAL A 23 12.71 8.43 -19.61
CA VAL A 23 11.86 7.57 -18.80
C VAL A 23 11.33 8.37 -17.60
N ILE A 24 10.02 8.35 -17.38
CA ILE A 24 9.40 8.93 -16.19
C ILE A 24 9.03 7.78 -15.26
N THR A 25 9.51 7.85 -14.02
CA THR A 25 9.17 6.88 -12.97
C THR A 25 8.16 7.46 -11.98
N ILE A 26 7.36 6.58 -11.39
CA ILE A 26 6.30 6.98 -10.44
C ILE A 26 6.80 7.13 -9.01
N SER A 27 8.05 6.76 -8.74
CA SER A 27 8.70 6.86 -7.45
C SER A 27 10.22 6.95 -7.61
N GLU A 28 10.90 7.51 -6.64
CA GLU A 28 12.35 7.54 -6.59
C GLU A 28 12.92 6.13 -6.40
N GLY A 29 12.23 5.26 -5.66
CA GLY A 29 12.61 3.85 -5.52
C GLY A 29 12.71 3.15 -6.88
N ILE A 30 11.73 3.32 -7.78
CA ILE A 30 11.82 2.79 -9.16
C ILE A 30 12.93 3.45 -9.94
N ARG A 31 13.12 4.77 -9.77
CA ARG A 31 14.21 5.50 -10.44
C ARG A 31 15.58 4.90 -10.08
N GLN A 32 15.83 4.62 -8.81
CA GLN A 32 17.07 4.00 -8.36
C GLN A 32 17.28 2.60 -8.95
N VAL A 33 16.23 1.79 -9.08
CA VAL A 33 16.30 0.50 -9.76
C VAL A 33 16.77 0.68 -11.22
N LEU A 34 16.18 1.62 -11.98
CA LEU A 34 16.57 1.86 -13.36
C LEU A 34 18.01 2.36 -13.49
N LEU A 35 18.46 3.21 -12.57
CA LEU A 35 19.86 3.68 -12.51
C LEU A 35 20.83 2.52 -12.25
N SER A 36 20.49 1.62 -11.32
CA SER A 36 21.31 0.44 -11.01
C SER A 36 21.38 -0.56 -12.18
N GLU A 37 20.41 -0.52 -13.08
CA GLU A 37 20.38 -1.31 -14.31
C GLU A 37 21.15 -0.65 -15.48
N GLY A 38 21.70 0.54 -15.26
CA GLY A 38 22.54 1.25 -16.24
C GLY A 38 21.80 2.28 -17.10
N LEU A 39 20.56 2.67 -16.73
CA LEU A 39 19.93 3.84 -17.38
C LEU A 39 20.67 5.11 -16.97
N ALA A 40 21.05 5.92 -17.98
CA ALA A 40 21.76 7.16 -17.72
C ALA A 40 20.92 8.15 -16.89
N PRO A 41 21.47 8.79 -15.85
CA PRO A 41 20.74 9.73 -15.00
C PRO A 41 20.03 10.85 -15.75
N ALA A 42 20.62 11.33 -16.87
CA ALA A 42 20.02 12.36 -17.71
C ALA A 42 18.76 11.89 -18.46
N LYS A 43 18.54 10.58 -18.55
CA LYS A 43 17.40 9.97 -19.25
C LYS A 43 16.27 9.54 -18.31
N VAL A 44 16.33 9.84 -17.02
CA VAL A 44 15.29 9.42 -16.08
C VAL A 44 14.92 10.52 -15.11
N SER A 45 13.62 10.77 -15.00
CA SER A 45 13.04 11.69 -14.00
C SER A 45 11.99 10.98 -13.17
N CYS A 46 11.86 11.40 -11.92
CA CYS A 46 10.77 10.94 -11.07
C CYS A 46 9.64 11.98 -11.07
N VAL A 47 8.44 11.53 -11.41
CA VAL A 47 7.19 12.25 -11.18
C VAL A 47 6.28 11.31 -10.40
N ARG A 48 6.07 11.59 -9.12
CA ARG A 48 5.29 10.71 -8.24
C ARG A 48 3.87 10.54 -8.77
N SER A 49 3.34 9.31 -8.70
CA SER A 49 1.92 9.09 -8.98
C SER A 49 1.07 9.82 -7.98
N ALA A 50 -0.08 10.28 -8.43
CA ALA A 50 -1.08 10.95 -7.65
C ALA A 50 -2.29 10.04 -7.37
N VAL A 51 -3.15 10.49 -6.48
CA VAL A 51 -4.47 9.93 -6.22
C VAL A 51 -5.51 11.05 -6.21
N ASP A 52 -6.69 10.78 -6.81
CA ASP A 52 -7.86 11.61 -6.50
C ASP A 52 -8.29 11.30 -5.07
N ALA A 53 -8.04 12.22 -4.17
CA ALA A 53 -8.40 12.08 -2.76
C ALA A 53 -9.89 12.28 -2.51
N THR A 54 -10.60 12.98 -3.38
CA THR A 54 -12.00 13.41 -3.20
C THR A 54 -12.94 12.30 -2.75
N PRO A 55 -12.93 11.07 -3.36
CA PRO A 55 -13.84 10.00 -2.96
C PRO A 55 -13.58 9.43 -1.56
N TYR A 56 -12.40 9.74 -0.96
CA TYR A 56 -11.96 9.21 0.34
C TYR A 56 -12.09 10.21 1.49
N LEU A 57 -12.52 11.45 1.21
CA LEU A 57 -12.56 12.50 2.24
C LEU A 57 -13.80 12.41 3.13
N ALA A 58 -14.89 11.84 2.62
CA ALA A 58 -16.12 11.72 3.38
C ALA A 58 -15.95 10.78 4.60
N PRO A 59 -16.50 11.13 5.76
CA PRO A 59 -16.52 10.22 6.89
C PRO A 59 -17.35 8.97 6.56
N VAL A 60 -16.91 7.82 7.05
CA VAL A 60 -17.62 6.55 6.89
C VAL A 60 -18.51 6.31 8.11
N ASP A 61 -19.77 5.98 7.88
CA ASP A 61 -20.66 5.49 8.94
C ASP A 61 -20.16 4.10 9.41
N ARG A 62 -19.68 4.05 10.64
CA ARG A 62 -19.11 2.84 11.25
C ARG A 62 -20.14 1.72 11.37
N ALA A 63 -21.40 2.02 11.68
CA ALA A 63 -22.44 1.02 11.80
C ALA A 63 -22.75 0.40 10.43
N ALA A 64 -22.87 1.22 9.38
CA ALA A 64 -23.06 0.74 8.02
C ALA A 64 -21.84 -0.07 7.52
N PHE A 65 -20.61 0.35 7.87
CA PHE A 65 -19.39 -0.40 7.57
C PHE A 65 -19.39 -1.79 8.25
N CYS A 66 -19.67 -1.85 9.53
CA CYS A 66 -19.74 -3.12 10.25
C CYS A 66 -20.82 -4.05 9.70
N ALA A 67 -21.98 -3.50 9.37
CA ALA A 67 -23.09 -4.26 8.77
C ALA A 67 -22.71 -4.82 7.38
N GLU A 68 -22.09 -3.99 6.50
CA GLU A 68 -21.65 -4.41 5.16
C GLU A 68 -20.73 -5.62 5.19
N PHE A 69 -19.78 -5.63 6.15
CA PHE A 69 -18.77 -6.68 6.22
C PHE A 69 -19.06 -7.75 7.28
N GLY A 70 -20.24 -7.72 7.91
CA GLY A 70 -20.63 -8.70 8.94
C GLY A 70 -19.71 -8.68 10.16
N LEU A 71 -19.28 -7.50 10.60
CA LEU A 71 -18.35 -7.30 11.70
C LEU A 71 -19.07 -7.00 13.01
N PRO A 72 -18.52 -7.40 14.16
CA PRO A 72 -18.98 -6.90 15.46
C PRO A 72 -18.86 -5.36 15.54
N ALA A 73 -19.75 -4.71 16.28
CA ALA A 73 -19.77 -3.26 16.41
C ALA A 73 -18.50 -2.69 17.07
N ASP A 74 -17.87 -3.47 17.94
CA ASP A 74 -16.64 -3.15 18.67
C ASP A 74 -15.36 -3.68 17.98
N ALA A 75 -15.48 -4.22 16.76
CA ALA A 75 -14.35 -4.75 16.03
C ALA A 75 -13.25 -3.69 15.81
N LEU A 76 -12.00 -4.08 16.03
CA LEU A 76 -10.83 -3.37 15.52
C LEU A 76 -10.50 -3.94 14.14
N VAL A 77 -10.54 -3.11 13.09
CA VAL A 77 -10.49 -3.62 11.72
C VAL A 77 -9.21 -3.23 11.00
N ALA A 78 -8.38 -4.21 10.72
CA ALA A 78 -7.23 -4.06 9.82
C ALA A 78 -7.65 -4.40 8.38
N GLY A 79 -7.25 -3.57 7.41
CA GLY A 79 -7.49 -3.82 5.99
C GLY A 79 -6.21 -4.17 5.24
N VAL A 80 -6.32 -5.03 4.23
CA VAL A 80 -5.30 -5.22 3.18
C VAL A 80 -5.96 -4.91 1.84
N VAL A 81 -5.38 -3.99 1.06
CA VAL A 81 -5.88 -3.64 -0.27
C VAL A 81 -4.78 -3.95 -1.29
N ALA A 82 -4.83 -5.16 -1.85
CA ALA A 82 -3.79 -5.65 -2.76
C ALA A 82 -4.26 -6.84 -3.60
N GLN A 83 -3.60 -7.06 -4.74
CA GLN A 83 -3.73 -8.31 -5.49
C GLN A 83 -3.22 -9.49 -4.64
N LEU A 84 -3.86 -10.65 -4.75
CA LEU A 84 -3.46 -11.88 -4.07
C LEU A 84 -2.35 -12.58 -4.85
N ILE A 85 -1.13 -12.03 -4.76
CA ILE A 85 0.10 -12.51 -5.40
C ILE A 85 1.26 -12.54 -4.40
N PRO A 86 2.31 -13.37 -4.61
CA PRO A 86 3.36 -13.62 -3.61
C PRO A 86 4.00 -12.35 -3.06
N ARG A 87 4.40 -11.42 -3.91
CA ARG A 87 5.13 -10.19 -3.52
C ARG A 87 4.33 -9.21 -2.65
N LYS A 88 3.00 -9.41 -2.50
CA LYS A 88 2.16 -8.58 -1.63
C LYS A 88 2.18 -9.00 -0.16
N GLY A 89 2.79 -10.13 0.14
CA GLY A 89 3.17 -10.51 1.49
C GLY A 89 2.02 -10.90 2.43
N HIS A 90 0.85 -11.29 1.91
CA HIS A 90 -0.31 -11.71 2.73
C HIS A 90 0.06 -12.76 3.77
N ARG A 91 0.96 -13.70 3.41
CA ARG A 91 1.49 -14.74 4.30
C ARG A 91 2.12 -14.17 5.58
N TYR A 92 2.78 -13.02 5.52
CA TYR A 92 3.40 -12.42 6.69
C TYR A 92 2.36 -11.88 7.68
N LEU A 93 1.27 -11.31 7.15
CA LEU A 93 0.14 -10.91 7.99
C LEU A 93 -0.53 -12.13 8.62
N LEU A 94 -0.83 -13.18 7.83
CA LEU A 94 -1.43 -14.40 8.37
C LEU A 94 -0.55 -15.03 9.46
N ALA A 95 0.76 -15.07 9.28
CA ALA A 95 1.71 -15.55 10.30
C ALA A 95 1.74 -14.69 11.57
N ALA A 96 1.44 -13.38 11.48
CA ALA A 96 1.38 -12.46 12.62
C ALA A 96 0.08 -12.58 13.42
N LEU A 97 -1.02 -13.03 12.79
CA LEU A 97 -2.36 -12.98 13.38
C LEU A 97 -2.53 -13.80 14.66
N PRO A 98 -1.99 -15.02 14.85
CA PRO A 98 -2.17 -15.76 16.09
C PRO A 98 -1.71 -14.98 17.32
N ALA A 99 -0.55 -14.33 17.27
CA ALA A 99 -0.03 -13.53 18.37
C ALA A 99 -0.84 -12.23 18.58
N LEU A 100 -1.32 -11.62 17.49
CA LEU A 100 -2.16 -10.42 17.56
C LEU A 100 -3.53 -10.72 18.14
N LEU A 101 -4.20 -11.80 17.74
CA LEU A 101 -5.52 -12.19 18.23
C LEU A 101 -5.50 -12.61 19.71
N ALA A 102 -4.39 -13.18 20.19
CA ALA A 102 -4.21 -13.46 21.61
C ALA A 102 -4.24 -12.18 22.46
N ARG A 103 -3.81 -11.04 21.93
CA ARG A 103 -3.77 -9.73 22.61
C ARG A 103 -4.98 -8.86 22.28
N HIS A 104 -5.50 -8.99 21.08
CA HIS A 104 -6.61 -8.20 20.53
C HIS A 104 -7.69 -9.14 19.96
N PRO A 105 -8.46 -9.84 20.79
CA PRO A 105 -9.47 -10.80 20.33
C PRO A 105 -10.57 -10.18 19.45
N GLN A 106 -10.77 -8.84 19.54
CA GLN A 106 -11.69 -8.08 18.70
C GLN A 106 -11.10 -7.71 17.30
N LEU A 107 -9.83 -8.06 17.02
CA LEU A 107 -9.19 -7.75 15.73
C LEU A 107 -9.86 -8.56 14.61
N GLN A 108 -10.27 -7.86 13.56
CA GLN A 108 -10.81 -8.42 12.34
C GLN A 108 -9.94 -7.95 11.15
N VAL A 109 -9.76 -8.81 10.17
CA VAL A 109 -8.97 -8.50 8.96
C VAL A 109 -9.86 -8.61 7.74
N LEU A 110 -9.91 -7.54 6.96
CA LEU A 110 -10.57 -7.50 5.66
C LEU A 110 -9.51 -7.50 4.54
N ILE A 111 -9.58 -8.48 3.66
CA ILE A 111 -8.67 -8.60 2.51
C ILE A 111 -9.43 -8.21 1.25
N PHE A 112 -9.16 -7.00 0.74
CA PHE A 112 -9.71 -6.44 -0.50
C PHE A 112 -8.76 -6.73 -1.65
N GLY A 113 -9.25 -7.52 -2.61
CA GLY A 113 -8.50 -7.88 -3.80
C GLY A 113 -8.80 -9.28 -4.27
N GLN A 114 -8.20 -9.63 -5.39
CA GLN A 114 -8.29 -10.96 -6.00
C GLN A 114 -6.94 -11.34 -6.61
N GLY A 115 -6.73 -12.61 -6.86
CA GLY A 115 -5.48 -13.09 -7.49
C GLY A 115 -5.30 -14.59 -7.37
N PRO A 116 -4.24 -15.13 -8.00
CA PRO A 116 -4.00 -16.57 -8.08
C PRO A 116 -3.80 -17.26 -6.72
N LEU A 117 -3.38 -16.52 -5.68
CA LEU A 117 -3.17 -17.09 -4.35
C LEU A 117 -4.43 -17.20 -3.50
N GLU A 118 -5.61 -16.81 -4.00
CA GLU A 118 -6.82 -16.76 -3.17
C GLU A 118 -7.16 -18.09 -2.51
N ALA A 119 -7.13 -19.20 -3.29
CA ALA A 119 -7.45 -20.51 -2.76
C ALA A 119 -6.42 -20.99 -1.71
N GLU A 120 -5.13 -20.72 -1.95
CA GLU A 120 -4.05 -21.05 -1.02
C GLU A 120 -4.18 -20.26 0.30
N LEU A 121 -4.40 -18.95 0.22
CA LEU A 121 -4.56 -18.10 1.40
C LEU A 121 -5.81 -18.45 2.21
N ARG A 122 -6.92 -18.83 1.56
CA ARG A 122 -8.12 -19.31 2.26
C ARG A 122 -7.85 -20.61 2.99
N ALA A 123 -7.15 -21.57 2.35
CA ALA A 123 -6.77 -22.82 2.99
C ALA A 123 -5.82 -22.58 4.18
N GLU A 124 -4.88 -21.64 4.08
CA GLU A 124 -3.99 -21.25 5.18
C GLU A 124 -4.79 -20.65 6.36
N VAL A 125 -5.76 -19.78 6.08
CA VAL A 125 -6.66 -19.19 7.09
C VAL A 125 -7.45 -20.27 7.83
N GLU A 126 -8.02 -21.24 7.12
CA GLU A 126 -8.76 -22.35 7.72
C GLU A 126 -7.84 -23.25 8.57
N ALA A 127 -6.68 -23.64 8.01
CA ALA A 127 -5.72 -24.51 8.71
C ALA A 127 -5.17 -23.87 9.99
N ALA A 128 -5.02 -22.54 10.01
CA ALA A 128 -4.56 -21.77 11.16
C ALA A 128 -5.68 -21.41 12.15
N GLY A 129 -6.95 -21.80 11.90
CA GLY A 129 -8.08 -21.44 12.74
C GLY A 129 -8.45 -19.97 12.74
N LEU A 130 -8.12 -19.23 11.67
CA LEU A 130 -8.28 -17.78 11.56
C LEU A 130 -9.59 -17.36 10.88
N ALA A 131 -10.45 -18.32 10.48
CA ALA A 131 -11.67 -18.05 9.70
C ALA A 131 -12.66 -17.10 10.41
N GLY A 132 -12.67 -17.06 11.74
CA GLY A 132 -13.47 -16.12 12.51
C GLY A 132 -12.98 -14.67 12.47
N ALA A 133 -11.71 -14.45 12.15
CA ALA A 133 -11.06 -13.13 12.16
C ALA A 133 -10.71 -12.58 10.78
N VAL A 134 -10.62 -13.43 9.75
CA VAL A 134 -10.19 -13.01 8.39
C VAL A 134 -11.33 -13.16 7.40
N ARG A 135 -11.62 -12.09 6.66
CA ARG A 135 -12.62 -12.08 5.58
C ARG A 135 -12.01 -11.63 4.27
N PHE A 136 -12.18 -12.44 3.22
CA PHE A 136 -11.85 -12.07 1.85
C PHE A 136 -13.07 -11.43 1.20
N THR A 137 -12.98 -10.15 0.90
CA THR A 137 -14.08 -9.35 0.34
C THR A 137 -14.11 -9.37 -1.19
N GLY A 138 -13.05 -9.93 -1.81
CA GLY A 138 -12.86 -9.85 -3.26
C GLY A 138 -12.44 -8.44 -3.72
N PHE A 139 -12.49 -8.22 -5.03
CA PHE A 139 -12.26 -6.89 -5.60
C PHE A 139 -13.51 -6.03 -5.42
N ARG A 140 -13.32 -4.79 -4.92
CA ARG A 140 -14.42 -3.86 -4.61
C ARG A 140 -14.26 -2.56 -5.40
N HIS A 141 -15.20 -2.27 -6.30
CA HIS A 141 -15.28 -0.99 -7.01
C HIS A 141 -15.68 0.17 -6.09
N ASP A 142 -16.45 -0.13 -5.05
CA ASP A 142 -16.95 0.81 -4.05
C ASP A 142 -16.02 0.97 -2.84
N LEU A 143 -14.76 0.52 -2.94
CA LEU A 143 -13.74 0.66 -1.90
C LEU A 143 -13.64 2.10 -1.34
N PRO A 144 -13.74 3.17 -2.16
CA PRO A 144 -13.71 4.54 -1.62
C PRO A 144 -14.75 4.81 -0.55
N ARG A 145 -15.93 4.20 -0.65
CA ARG A 145 -17.01 4.34 0.35
C ARG A 145 -16.63 3.71 1.70
N TRP A 146 -15.77 2.71 1.71
CA TRP A 146 -15.55 1.87 2.88
C TRP A 146 -14.16 2.03 3.53
N LEU A 147 -13.19 2.55 2.78
CA LEU A 147 -11.79 2.53 3.21
C LEU A 147 -11.57 3.28 4.53
N GLY A 148 -12.27 4.41 4.73
CA GLY A 148 -12.21 5.18 5.98
C GLY A 148 -12.85 4.50 7.20
N GLY A 149 -13.52 3.35 7.01
CA GLY A 149 -14.04 2.50 8.09
C GLY A 149 -12.97 1.59 8.71
N LEU A 150 -11.80 1.47 8.12
CA LEU A 150 -10.68 0.71 8.68
C LEU A 150 -10.02 1.47 9.84
N ASP A 151 -9.59 0.74 10.85
CA ASP A 151 -8.77 1.28 11.94
C ASP A 151 -7.29 1.39 11.57
N LEU A 152 -6.80 0.52 10.68
CA LEU A 152 -5.47 0.57 10.08
C LEU A 152 -5.42 -0.19 8.75
N LEU A 153 -4.51 0.22 7.86
CA LEU A 153 -4.16 -0.53 6.66
C LEU A 153 -2.83 -1.27 6.88
N VAL A 154 -2.77 -2.55 6.48
CA VAL A 154 -1.54 -3.35 6.51
C VAL A 154 -1.14 -3.70 5.07
N HIS A 155 0.12 -3.40 4.70
CA HIS A 155 0.63 -3.69 3.35
C HIS A 155 2.06 -4.25 3.42
N PRO A 156 2.23 -5.54 3.77
CA PRO A 156 3.52 -6.15 4.09
C PRO A 156 4.25 -6.66 2.85
N ALA A 157 4.27 -5.86 1.77
CA ALA A 157 4.80 -6.28 0.48
C ALA A 157 6.33 -6.41 0.48
N ASP A 158 6.85 -7.41 -0.22
CA ASP A 158 8.29 -7.60 -0.46
C ASP A 158 8.83 -6.56 -1.44
N MET A 159 7.99 -6.08 -2.37
CA MET A 159 8.36 -5.06 -3.36
C MET A 159 7.11 -4.31 -3.85
N GLU A 160 7.22 -2.99 -3.97
CA GLU A 160 6.16 -2.14 -4.49
C GLU A 160 6.73 -0.91 -5.22
N GLY A 161 6.02 -0.44 -6.24
CA GLY A 161 6.40 0.77 -6.96
C GLY A 161 6.23 2.04 -6.13
N LEU A 162 5.02 2.29 -5.66
CA LEU A 162 4.68 3.40 -4.77
C LEU A 162 3.56 2.99 -3.78
N GLY A 163 2.66 2.08 -4.20
CA GLY A 163 1.53 1.65 -3.38
C GLY A 163 0.35 2.62 -3.42
N VAL A 164 -0.38 2.65 -4.54
CA VAL A 164 -1.55 3.53 -4.69
C VAL A 164 -2.58 3.31 -3.58
N SER A 165 -2.78 2.06 -3.14
CA SER A 165 -3.68 1.76 -2.01
C SER A 165 -3.27 2.44 -0.69
N LEU A 166 -1.97 2.70 -0.50
CA LEU A 166 -1.48 3.47 0.67
C LEU A 166 -1.86 4.95 0.55
N LEU A 167 -1.75 5.52 -0.66
CA LEU A 167 -2.18 6.90 -0.89
C LEU A 167 -3.69 7.05 -0.66
N GLN A 168 -4.48 6.08 -1.12
CA GLN A 168 -5.93 6.02 -0.90
C GLN A 168 -6.28 5.92 0.59
N ALA A 169 -5.61 5.02 1.33
CA ALA A 169 -5.80 4.88 2.78
C ALA A 169 -5.41 6.14 3.54
N SER A 170 -4.30 6.77 3.17
CA SER A 170 -3.90 8.06 3.76
C SER A 170 -4.93 9.15 3.47
N ALA A 171 -5.49 9.22 2.24
CA ALA A 171 -6.57 10.15 1.91
C ALA A 171 -7.83 9.91 2.78
N ALA A 172 -8.12 8.64 3.09
CA ALA A 172 -9.19 8.24 4.01
C ALA A 172 -8.85 8.46 5.50
N ALA A 173 -7.68 9.03 5.82
CA ALA A 173 -7.14 9.19 7.18
C ALA A 173 -6.95 7.86 7.94
N VAL A 174 -6.65 6.79 7.23
CA VAL A 174 -6.33 5.48 7.80
C VAL A 174 -4.83 5.36 8.00
N PRO A 175 -4.33 5.09 9.22
CA PRO A 175 -2.92 4.89 9.50
C PRO A 175 -2.42 3.58 8.87
N ILE A 176 -1.14 3.52 8.55
CA ILE A 176 -0.57 2.45 7.73
C ILE A 176 0.55 1.72 8.46
N VAL A 177 0.54 0.38 8.38
CA VAL A 177 1.71 -0.47 8.64
C VAL A 177 2.15 -1.06 7.31
N THR A 178 3.41 -0.84 6.89
CA THR A 178 3.90 -1.36 5.62
C THR A 178 5.38 -1.73 5.70
N SER A 179 5.88 -2.42 4.67
CA SER A 179 7.29 -2.77 4.55
C SER A 179 8.13 -1.59 4.06
N ARG A 180 9.41 -1.55 4.46
CA ARG A 180 10.42 -0.62 3.92
C ARG A 180 10.97 -1.16 2.60
N ALA A 181 10.13 -1.25 1.56
CA ALA A 181 10.44 -1.88 0.28
C ALA A 181 10.07 -1.00 -0.90
N GLY A 182 10.97 -0.89 -1.89
CA GLY A 182 10.73 -0.11 -3.11
C GLY A 182 10.36 1.34 -2.82
N GLY A 183 9.24 1.81 -3.39
CA GLY A 183 8.72 3.16 -3.19
C GLY A 183 7.79 3.34 -1.98
N LEU A 184 7.54 2.30 -1.17
CA LEU A 184 6.65 2.41 0.01
C LEU A 184 7.09 3.48 1.03
N PRO A 185 8.41 3.69 1.29
CA PRO A 185 8.86 4.78 2.16
C PRO A 185 8.57 6.19 1.62
N GLU A 186 8.23 6.31 0.34
CA GLU A 186 7.79 7.58 -0.23
C GLU A 186 6.30 7.85 0.04
N ALA A 187 5.48 6.79 0.09
CA ALA A 187 4.07 6.88 0.41
C ALA A 187 3.81 7.06 1.91
N VAL A 188 4.63 6.42 2.77
CA VAL A 188 4.46 6.41 4.23
C VAL A 188 5.70 6.99 4.90
N GLN A 189 5.51 8.01 5.73
CA GLN A 189 6.55 8.60 6.56
C GLN A 189 6.58 7.89 7.92
N ASP A 190 7.68 7.16 8.19
CA ASP A 190 7.84 6.35 9.39
C ASP A 190 7.70 7.16 10.69
N GLY A 191 6.87 6.68 11.62
CA GLY A 191 6.59 7.34 12.89
C GLY A 191 5.73 8.61 12.81
N VAL A 192 5.29 9.01 11.61
CA VAL A 192 4.48 10.21 11.38
C VAL A 192 3.14 9.89 10.73
N THR A 193 3.13 9.17 9.61
CA THR A 193 1.90 8.77 8.90
C THR A 193 1.61 7.28 8.97
N GLY A 194 2.54 6.51 9.54
CA GLY A 194 2.47 5.06 9.67
C GLY A 194 3.75 4.48 10.27
N ILE A 195 3.89 3.16 10.18
CA ILE A 195 5.07 2.42 10.65
C ILE A 195 5.65 1.61 9.50
N LEU A 196 6.96 1.73 9.28
CA LEU A 196 7.71 0.97 8.29
C LEU A 196 8.48 -0.19 8.96
N CYS A 197 8.21 -1.42 8.52
CA CYS A 197 8.90 -2.64 8.99
C CYS A 197 9.90 -3.14 7.94
N PRO A 198 10.93 -3.91 8.33
CA PRO A 198 11.74 -4.64 7.35
C PRO A 198 10.85 -5.61 6.54
N PRO A 199 11.07 -5.76 5.21
CA PRO A 199 10.33 -6.72 4.41
C PRO A 199 10.51 -8.15 4.93
N GLY A 200 9.42 -8.91 5.02
CA GLY A 200 9.43 -10.30 5.47
C GLY A 200 9.63 -10.52 6.98
N ASP A 201 9.85 -9.46 7.75
CA ASP A 201 10.02 -9.54 9.21
C ASP A 201 8.65 -9.59 9.90
N VAL A 202 8.18 -10.81 10.17
CA VAL A 202 6.89 -11.06 10.83
C VAL A 202 6.86 -10.50 12.26
N ALA A 203 7.98 -10.54 12.98
CA ALA A 203 8.04 -10.04 14.36
C ALA A 203 7.90 -8.51 14.39
N ALA A 204 8.62 -7.79 13.52
CA ALA A 204 8.50 -6.34 13.38
C ALA A 204 7.10 -5.93 12.90
N LEU A 205 6.52 -6.69 11.95
CA LEU A 205 5.15 -6.48 11.48
C LEU A 205 4.13 -6.64 12.61
N THR A 206 4.26 -7.73 13.40
CA THR A 206 3.41 -7.99 14.57
C THR A 206 3.49 -6.84 15.57
N ALA A 207 4.70 -6.40 15.93
CA ALA A 207 4.89 -5.31 16.88
C ALA A 207 4.30 -3.98 16.37
N ALA A 208 4.43 -3.70 15.08
CA ALA A 208 3.88 -2.48 14.47
C ALA A 208 2.34 -2.48 14.46
N ILE A 209 1.73 -3.60 14.11
CA ILE A 209 0.26 -3.76 14.13
C ILE A 209 -0.24 -3.66 15.58
N ASP A 210 0.41 -4.35 16.52
CA ASP A 210 0.07 -4.32 17.93
C ASP A 210 0.10 -2.91 18.53
N ARG A 211 1.13 -2.12 18.17
CA ARG A 211 1.24 -0.72 18.59
C ARG A 211 0.07 0.13 18.12
N LEU A 212 -0.33 0.00 16.85
CA LEU A 212 -1.50 0.73 16.33
C LEU A 212 -2.80 0.16 16.88
N ALA A 213 -2.92 -1.15 17.08
CA ALA A 213 -4.10 -1.79 17.66
C ALA A 213 -4.36 -1.28 19.09
N SER A 214 -3.29 -1.11 19.88
CA SER A 214 -3.36 -0.70 21.29
C SER A 214 -3.59 0.80 21.51
N ASP A 215 -3.32 1.67 20.52
CA ASP A 215 -3.30 3.13 20.71
C ASP A 215 -4.19 3.85 19.67
N ALA A 216 -5.44 4.13 20.06
CA ALA A 216 -6.40 4.84 19.22
C ALA A 216 -5.98 6.29 18.93
N ALA A 217 -5.32 6.97 19.89
CA ALA A 217 -4.83 8.33 19.70
C ALA A 217 -3.69 8.36 18.67
N LEU A 218 -2.80 7.37 18.69
CA LEU A 218 -1.76 7.20 17.69
C LEU A 218 -2.36 6.95 16.30
N ARG A 219 -3.37 6.08 16.19
CA ARG A 219 -4.09 5.85 14.92
C ARG A 219 -4.66 7.15 14.36
N ALA A 220 -5.39 7.90 15.18
CA ALA A 220 -5.97 9.18 14.77
C ALA A 220 -4.91 10.20 14.32
N ARG A 221 -3.81 10.32 15.07
CA ARG A 221 -2.70 11.22 14.75
C ARG A 221 -2.04 10.85 13.42
N PHE A 222 -1.70 9.57 13.21
CA PHE A 222 -1.07 9.11 11.97
C PHE A 222 -2.00 9.24 10.77
N GLY A 223 -3.28 8.92 10.94
CA GLY A 223 -4.29 9.07 9.89
C GLY A 223 -4.45 10.53 9.45
N ALA A 224 -4.58 11.45 10.41
CA ALA A 224 -4.67 12.89 10.12
C ALA A 224 -3.42 13.43 9.41
N ALA A 225 -2.22 13.05 9.87
CA ALA A 225 -0.96 13.42 9.24
C ALA A 225 -0.84 12.84 7.82
N GLY A 226 -1.27 11.59 7.62
CA GLY A 226 -1.32 10.93 6.32
C GLY A 226 -2.20 11.69 5.33
N ARG A 227 -3.44 12.02 5.73
CA ARG A 227 -4.37 12.80 4.89
C ARG A 227 -3.81 14.18 4.54
N ALA A 228 -3.27 14.91 5.50
CA ALA A 228 -2.68 16.22 5.26
C ALA A 228 -1.56 16.14 4.22
N ARG A 229 -0.68 15.13 4.33
CA ARG A 229 0.42 14.91 3.40
C ARG A 229 -0.05 14.55 2.00
N ILE A 230 -1.05 13.68 1.86
CA ILE A 230 -1.58 13.31 0.52
C ILE A 230 -2.15 14.51 -0.19
N LEU A 231 -2.92 15.34 0.50
CA LEU A 231 -3.50 16.55 -0.08
C LEU A 231 -2.44 17.57 -0.52
N ALA A 232 -1.31 17.63 0.19
CA ALA A 232 -0.23 18.57 -0.11
C ALA A 232 0.73 18.07 -1.20
N GLU A 233 1.06 16.76 -1.23
CA GLU A 233 2.20 16.26 -2.01
C GLU A 233 1.82 15.33 -3.18
N PHE A 234 0.59 14.75 -3.21
CA PHE A 234 0.19 13.72 -4.16
C PHE A 234 -1.05 14.10 -4.97
N SER A 235 -1.18 15.39 -5.31
CA SER A 235 -2.29 15.89 -6.12
C SER A 235 -2.13 15.51 -7.61
N ILE A 236 -3.26 15.33 -8.30
CA ILE A 236 -3.28 15.09 -9.74
C ILE A 236 -2.61 16.24 -10.50
N ASP A 237 -2.87 17.48 -10.11
CA ASP A 237 -2.30 18.66 -10.76
C ASP A 237 -0.76 18.65 -10.68
N ALA A 238 -0.20 18.36 -9.51
CA ALA A 238 1.25 18.27 -9.34
C ALA A 238 1.88 17.17 -10.23
N MET A 239 1.20 16.02 -10.37
CA MET A 239 1.63 14.94 -11.26
C MET A 239 1.53 15.35 -12.73
N VAL A 240 0.45 15.98 -13.14
CA VAL A 240 0.25 16.47 -14.52
C VAL A 240 1.31 17.51 -14.88
N ASP A 241 1.51 18.51 -14.03
CA ASP A 241 2.53 19.56 -14.25
C ASP A 241 3.94 18.99 -14.30
N GLY A 242 4.23 18.01 -13.44
CA GLY A 242 5.49 17.28 -13.46
C GLY A 242 5.73 16.57 -14.80
N ASN A 243 4.75 15.83 -15.30
CA ASN A 243 4.83 15.15 -16.60
C ASN A 243 4.95 16.14 -17.77
N LEU A 244 4.14 17.19 -17.78
CA LEU A 244 4.19 18.21 -18.83
C LEU A 244 5.55 18.90 -18.89
N ARG A 245 6.18 19.19 -17.76
CA ARG A 245 7.51 19.76 -17.68
C ARG A 245 8.54 18.86 -18.38
N ILE A 246 8.50 17.56 -18.08
CA ILE A 246 9.42 16.60 -18.71
C ILE A 246 9.15 16.48 -20.22
N TYR A 247 7.88 16.42 -20.64
CA TYR A 247 7.53 16.38 -22.06
C TYR A 247 8.06 17.61 -22.82
N ARG A 248 7.89 18.82 -22.26
CA ARG A 248 8.43 20.06 -22.86
C ARG A 248 9.95 20.01 -22.95
N GLN A 249 10.62 19.55 -21.91
CA GLN A 249 12.09 19.42 -21.91
C GLN A 249 12.57 18.45 -22.99
N VAL A 250 11.94 17.29 -23.16
CA VAL A 250 12.32 16.27 -24.13
C VAL A 250 12.02 16.73 -25.57
N LEU A 251 10.92 17.45 -25.78
CA LEU A 251 10.51 17.96 -27.10
C LEU A 251 11.17 19.28 -27.48
N GLY A 252 12.00 19.87 -26.62
CA GLY A 252 12.67 21.15 -26.88
C GLY A 252 11.68 22.34 -26.95
N ARG A 253 10.58 22.29 -26.24
CA ARG A 253 9.51 23.31 -26.23
C ARG A 253 9.29 23.92 -24.86
#